data_244ea28f0379ca02a6032a7bd5abc2c0
#
_entry.id   244ea28f0379ca02a6032a7bd5abc2c0
#
_cell.length_a   1.000
_cell.length_b   1.000
_cell.length_c   1.000
_cell.angle_alpha   90.00
_cell.angle_beta   90.00
_cell.angle_gamma   90.00
#
_symmetry.space_group_name_H-M   'P 1'
#
loop_
_entity.id
_entity.type
_entity.pdbx_description
1 polymer ?
#
loop_
_entity_poly.entity_id
_entity_poly.type
_entity_poly.pdbx_seq_one_letter_code
_entity_poly.pdbx_strand_id
1 'polypeptide(L)'
;MKSIIRLVLIFSMAAFVNTTYAQGKAKIVFEKMAHNYGTFMEEAGVQTTTFKFTNKGGVPLILSNVRASCGCTLPKWTQKPIPPNSSGEIQVSYNPKNRPGYFKKAVTVNSNAENAVVVLHIEGTVAKREQTLAEKYPRKLGPLRAKVTYLTYAKLNQNDVETKELELINDTDKPVSVDFVRAVPNHLKVVAEPKTIPAKGKGKLVVTYDAKATKTYGFVSHRIYLSLNASKDYKSSIGVTATIEEDFSHLTAEQIANAAVVSFGEKSHDFGTMKQGDKKEHTFTLTNK
;
A
#
# COMPACT_ATOMS: atom_id res chain seq x y z
N MET A 1 -16.24 44.39 85.28
CA MET A 1 -17.23 43.90 84.26
C MET A 1 -16.90 44.35 82.85
N LYS A 2 -16.40 45.54 82.59
CA LYS A 2 -16.07 46.01 81.23
C LYS A 2 -14.89 45.30 80.58
N SER A 3 -13.91 44.75 81.31
CA SER A 3 -12.74 44.04 80.78
C SER A 3 -13.06 42.60 80.34
N ILE A 4 -13.98 41.92 81.01
CA ILE A 4 -14.38 40.54 80.75
C ILE A 4 -15.20 40.47 79.43
N ILE A 5 -16.01 41.48 79.16
CA ILE A 5 -16.82 41.55 77.93
C ILE A 5 -15.95 41.79 76.73
N ARG A 6 -14.85 42.51 76.83
CA ARG A 6 -13.89 42.71 75.71
C ARG A 6 -13.10 41.44 75.40
N LEU A 7 -12.77 40.61 76.37
CA LEU A 7 -12.07 39.36 76.18
C LEU A 7 -12.95 38.29 75.47
N VAL A 8 -14.23 38.23 75.82
CA VAL A 8 -15.20 37.32 75.19
C VAL A 8 -15.50 37.69 73.77
N LEU A 9 -15.54 39.00 73.45
CA LEU A 9 -15.74 39.47 72.06
C LEU A 9 -14.53 39.19 71.16
N ILE A 10 -13.30 39.24 71.66
CA ILE A 10 -12.08 38.91 70.90
C ILE A 10 -11.96 37.39 70.69
N PHE A 11 -12.40 36.59 71.69
CA PHE A 11 -12.36 35.12 71.53
C PHE A 11 -13.46 34.57 70.60
N SER A 12 -14.58 35.26 70.48
CA SER A 12 -15.67 34.92 69.55
C SER A 12 -15.33 35.25 68.09
N MET A 13 -14.42 36.21 67.86
CA MET A 13 -14.03 36.64 66.52
C MET A 13 -12.86 35.80 65.90
N ALA A 14 -12.17 35.00 66.75
CA ALA A 14 -11.10 34.13 66.34
C ALA A 14 -11.59 32.72 65.95
N ALA A 15 -12.86 32.41 66.11
CA ALA A 15 -13.43 31.09 65.82
C ALA A 15 -14.00 30.94 64.33
N PHE A 16 -13.83 31.96 63.52
CA PHE A 16 -14.52 31.99 62.18
C PHE A 16 -13.62 31.93 61.00
N VAL A 17 -12.42 31.43 61.07
CA VAL A 17 -11.61 31.22 59.80
C VAL A 17 -10.85 29.90 59.83
N ASN A 18 -11.58 28.81 59.85
CA ASN A 18 -11.06 27.53 59.40
C ASN A 18 -12.11 26.85 58.57
N THR A 19 -12.58 27.52 57.51
CA THR A 19 -13.11 26.79 56.36
C THR A 19 -11.93 26.19 55.64
N THR A 20 -11.51 25.03 56.06
CA THR A 20 -10.72 24.12 55.26
C THR A 20 -11.51 23.87 53.99
N TYR A 21 -11.21 24.62 52.94
CA TYR A 21 -11.59 24.21 51.61
C TYR A 21 -10.92 22.84 51.42
N ALA A 22 -11.64 21.78 51.66
CA ALA A 22 -11.29 20.50 51.14
C ALA A 22 -11.18 20.74 49.61
N GLN A 23 -9.97 20.93 49.12
CA GLN A 23 -9.73 21.10 47.68
C GLN A 23 -10.17 19.82 47.03
N GLY A 24 -11.46 19.76 46.68
CA GLY A 24 -12.01 18.65 45.94
C GLY A 24 -11.21 18.52 44.65
N LYS A 25 -10.85 17.29 44.30
CA LYS A 25 -10.21 17.04 42.97
C LYS A 25 -11.26 17.14 41.89
N ALA A 26 -10.83 17.45 40.68
CA ALA A 26 -11.65 17.23 39.46
C ALA A 26 -11.85 15.74 39.27
N LYS A 27 -12.99 15.32 38.69
CA LYS A 27 -13.28 13.93 38.39
C LYS A 27 -13.97 13.84 37.02
N ILE A 28 -13.31 13.19 36.07
CA ILE A 28 -13.86 13.00 34.72
C ILE A 28 -14.67 11.70 34.65
N VAL A 29 -15.91 11.80 34.20
CA VAL A 29 -16.81 10.65 34.04
C VAL A 29 -17.36 10.67 32.60
N PHE A 30 -17.01 9.66 31.81
CA PHE A 30 -17.47 9.51 30.43
C PHE A 30 -18.81 8.79 30.38
N GLU A 31 -19.68 9.18 29.46
CA GLU A 31 -20.94 8.48 29.17
C GLU A 31 -20.66 7.11 28.53
N LYS A 32 -19.63 7.03 27.68
CA LYS A 32 -19.10 5.80 27.08
C LYS A 32 -17.59 5.91 26.93
N MET A 33 -16.89 4.79 27.02
CA MET A 33 -15.42 4.72 26.86
C MET A 33 -14.98 4.03 25.57
N ALA A 34 -15.94 3.47 24.82
CA ALA A 34 -15.68 2.83 23.56
C ALA A 34 -16.75 3.18 22.53
N HIS A 35 -16.37 3.15 21.27
CA HIS A 35 -17.29 3.29 20.15
C HIS A 35 -16.92 2.31 19.04
N ASN A 36 -17.90 1.54 18.60
CA ASN A 36 -17.76 0.64 17.47
C ASN A 36 -18.51 1.23 16.26
N TYR A 37 -17.77 1.48 15.18
CA TYR A 37 -18.33 1.96 13.91
C TYR A 37 -19.03 0.85 13.10
N GLY A 38 -18.94 -0.42 13.53
CA GLY A 38 -19.40 -1.55 12.73
C GLY A 38 -18.51 -1.78 11.50
N THR A 39 -19.11 -2.34 10.45
CA THR A 39 -18.47 -2.52 9.16
C THR A 39 -18.87 -1.42 8.20
N PHE A 40 -17.91 -0.75 7.57
CA PHE A 40 -18.15 0.30 6.60
C PHE A 40 -17.12 0.25 5.46
N MET A 41 -17.48 0.80 4.32
CA MET A 41 -16.62 0.86 3.13
C MET A 41 -15.57 1.96 3.29
N GLU A 42 -14.40 1.81 2.66
CA GLU A 42 -13.35 2.82 2.64
C GLU A 42 -13.85 4.16 2.07
N GLU A 43 -14.73 4.10 1.06
CA GLU A 43 -15.35 5.25 0.38
C GLU A 43 -16.33 6.04 1.27
N ALA A 44 -16.76 5.48 2.40
CA ALA A 44 -17.55 6.23 3.37
C ALA A 44 -16.76 7.40 3.99
N GLY A 45 -15.45 7.42 3.75
CA GLY A 45 -14.58 8.51 4.17
C GLY A 45 -14.33 8.51 5.67
N VAL A 46 -13.91 9.67 6.18
CA VAL A 46 -13.55 9.84 7.60
C VAL A 46 -14.76 9.60 8.50
N GLN A 47 -14.64 8.64 9.41
CA GLN A 47 -15.66 8.33 10.42
C GLN A 47 -15.36 9.13 11.68
N THR A 48 -16.41 9.70 12.28
CA THR A 48 -16.28 10.56 13.47
C THR A 48 -17.24 10.13 14.55
N THR A 49 -16.77 10.11 15.79
CA THR A 49 -17.61 9.91 16.98
C THR A 49 -17.27 10.94 18.05
N THR A 50 -18.20 11.18 18.95
CA THR A 50 -18.01 12.09 20.08
C THR A 50 -18.16 11.33 21.40
N PHE A 51 -17.18 11.49 22.26
CA PHE A 51 -17.18 11.03 23.64
C PHE A 51 -17.54 12.21 24.53
N LYS A 52 -18.72 12.17 25.13
CA LYS A 52 -19.16 13.17 26.11
C LYS A 52 -18.73 12.75 27.50
N PHE A 53 -18.35 13.71 28.29
CA PHE A 53 -17.97 13.50 29.70
C PHE A 53 -18.47 14.64 30.55
N THR A 54 -18.57 14.40 31.86
CA THR A 54 -18.96 15.40 32.89
C THR A 54 -17.87 15.47 33.93
N ASN A 55 -17.60 16.68 34.40
CA ASN A 55 -16.78 16.89 35.59
C ASN A 55 -17.64 16.66 36.84
N LYS A 56 -17.51 15.54 37.51
CA LYS A 56 -18.18 15.18 38.75
C LYS A 56 -17.36 15.55 40.01
N GLY A 57 -16.25 16.27 39.82
CA GLY A 57 -15.42 16.80 40.92
C GLY A 57 -15.82 18.18 41.37
N GLY A 58 -15.15 18.67 42.44
CA GLY A 58 -15.44 19.97 43.05
C GLY A 58 -14.65 21.15 42.48
N VAL A 59 -13.68 20.93 41.58
CA VAL A 59 -12.86 21.98 40.96
C VAL A 59 -12.89 21.88 39.46
N PRO A 60 -12.52 22.93 38.72
CA PRO A 60 -12.48 22.90 37.26
C PRO A 60 -11.59 21.78 36.71
N LEU A 61 -12.12 21.02 35.74
CA LEU A 61 -11.42 19.96 35.04
C LEU A 61 -10.70 20.56 33.82
N ILE A 62 -9.42 20.25 33.68
CA ILE A 62 -8.58 20.67 32.55
C ILE A 62 -8.02 19.42 31.86
N LEU A 63 -8.29 19.28 30.55
CA LEU A 63 -7.66 18.28 29.73
C LEU A 63 -6.31 18.81 29.26
N SER A 64 -5.22 18.26 29.76
CA SER A 64 -3.86 18.71 29.43
C SER A 64 -3.37 18.18 28.11
N ASN A 65 -3.80 16.96 27.74
CA ASN A 65 -3.43 16.34 26.46
C ASN A 65 -4.43 15.24 26.07
N VAL A 66 -4.75 15.13 24.77
CA VAL A 66 -5.53 14.04 24.23
C VAL A 66 -4.81 13.50 23.00
N ARG A 67 -4.30 12.28 23.08
CA ARG A 67 -3.44 11.70 22.07
C ARG A 67 -3.97 10.35 21.58
N ALA A 68 -4.05 10.19 20.28
CA ALA A 68 -4.35 8.90 19.64
C ALA A 68 -3.10 8.03 19.48
N SER A 69 -3.30 6.71 19.45
CA SER A 69 -2.24 5.71 19.27
C SER A 69 -1.64 5.68 17.86
N CYS A 70 -2.24 6.38 16.87
CA CYS A 70 -1.74 6.47 15.49
C CYS A 70 -2.15 7.78 14.82
N GLY A 71 -1.43 8.20 13.79
CA GLY A 71 -1.78 9.36 12.96
C GLY A 71 -3.05 9.20 12.11
N CYS A 72 -3.64 7.99 12.09
CA CYS A 72 -4.92 7.71 11.43
C CYS A 72 -6.15 8.15 12.23
N THR A 73 -5.95 8.55 13.49
CA THR A 73 -6.98 8.97 14.44
C THR A 73 -6.64 10.35 14.95
N LEU A 74 -7.56 11.29 14.78
CA LEU A 74 -7.38 12.69 15.12
C LEU A 74 -8.39 13.11 16.20
N PRO A 75 -7.96 13.33 17.44
CA PRO A 75 -8.83 13.85 18.49
C PRO A 75 -8.89 15.38 18.45
N LYS A 76 -10.09 15.93 18.70
CA LYS A 76 -10.33 17.33 19.04
C LYS A 76 -11.12 17.36 20.32
N TRP A 77 -10.81 18.27 21.23
CA TRP A 77 -11.44 18.30 22.55
C TRP A 77 -11.69 19.71 23.09
N THR A 78 -12.52 19.81 24.11
CA THR A 78 -12.81 21.05 24.82
C THR A 78 -11.55 21.56 25.51
N GLN A 79 -11.02 22.71 25.05
CA GLN A 79 -9.77 23.32 25.53
C GLN A 79 -9.95 24.17 26.81
N LYS A 80 -11.17 24.69 27.02
CA LYS A 80 -11.49 25.52 28.17
C LYS A 80 -11.64 24.68 29.45
N PRO A 81 -11.25 25.20 30.62
CA PRO A 81 -11.57 24.53 31.91
C PRO A 81 -13.07 24.26 32.01
N ILE A 82 -13.42 23.06 32.45
CA ILE A 82 -14.80 22.58 32.55
C ILE A 82 -15.22 22.68 34.04
N PRO A 83 -16.17 23.56 34.39
CA PRO A 83 -16.61 23.74 35.75
C PRO A 83 -17.19 22.46 36.39
N PRO A 84 -17.29 22.40 37.74
CA PRO A 84 -18.01 21.33 38.41
C PRO A 84 -19.42 21.11 37.81
N ASN A 85 -19.84 19.85 37.67
CA ASN A 85 -21.10 19.42 37.09
C ASN A 85 -21.40 19.87 35.68
N SER A 86 -20.39 20.43 34.97
CA SER A 86 -20.48 20.79 33.57
C SER A 86 -19.91 19.68 32.67
N SER A 87 -20.32 19.67 31.42
CA SER A 87 -19.92 18.66 30.46
C SER A 87 -18.92 19.21 29.47
N GLY A 88 -18.07 18.33 28.95
CA GLY A 88 -17.17 18.55 27.82
C GLY A 88 -17.27 17.41 26.83
N GLU A 89 -16.56 17.54 25.72
CA GLU A 89 -16.55 16.52 24.68
C GLU A 89 -15.17 16.32 24.05
N ILE A 90 -14.95 15.11 23.57
CA ILE A 90 -13.80 14.73 22.73
C ILE A 90 -14.35 14.14 21.44
N GLN A 91 -14.15 14.83 20.36
CA GLN A 91 -14.45 14.33 19.02
C GLN A 91 -13.26 13.54 18.49
N VAL A 92 -13.49 12.32 18.02
CA VAL A 92 -12.45 11.44 17.49
C VAL A 92 -12.79 11.08 16.05
N SER A 93 -11.89 11.43 15.13
CA SER A 93 -12.04 11.14 13.71
C SER A 93 -11.04 10.06 13.30
N TYR A 94 -11.51 9.05 12.56
CA TYR A 94 -10.72 7.97 11.99
C TYR A 94 -10.73 8.02 10.46
N ASN A 95 -9.53 8.01 9.87
CA ASN A 95 -9.36 7.98 8.40
C ASN A 95 -9.11 6.54 7.93
N PRO A 96 -10.06 5.92 7.20
CA PRO A 96 -9.96 4.53 6.72
C PRO A 96 -9.11 4.36 5.46
N LYS A 97 -8.67 5.44 4.80
CA LYS A 97 -7.99 5.40 3.51
C LYS A 97 -6.75 4.50 3.53
N ASN A 98 -6.71 3.51 2.64
CA ASN A 98 -5.66 2.48 2.52
C ASN A 98 -5.49 1.63 3.79
N ARG A 99 -6.59 1.40 4.56
CA ARG A 99 -6.56 0.64 5.82
C ARG A 99 -7.71 -0.36 5.92
N PRO A 100 -7.85 -1.29 4.95
CA PRO A 100 -8.87 -2.32 5.02
C PRO A 100 -8.63 -3.28 6.19
N GLY A 101 -9.71 -3.85 6.71
CA GLY A 101 -9.68 -4.81 7.81
C GLY A 101 -10.13 -4.22 9.15
N TYR A 102 -10.05 -5.05 10.18
CA TYR A 102 -10.40 -4.65 11.54
C TYR A 102 -9.40 -3.68 12.12
N PHE A 103 -9.89 -2.68 12.84
CA PHE A 103 -9.07 -1.78 13.62
C PHE A 103 -9.61 -1.60 15.04
N LYS A 104 -8.69 -1.43 15.98
CA LYS A 104 -8.95 -0.97 17.33
C LYS A 104 -7.88 0.06 17.68
N LYS A 105 -8.29 1.28 18.05
CA LYS A 105 -7.40 2.39 18.35
C LYS A 105 -7.71 2.96 19.72
N ALA A 106 -6.66 3.31 20.44
CA ALA A 106 -6.76 3.94 21.74
C ALA A 106 -6.58 5.46 21.61
N VAL A 107 -7.31 6.20 22.43
CA VAL A 107 -7.15 7.65 22.63
C VAL A 107 -6.92 7.89 24.12
N THR A 108 -5.72 8.29 24.47
CA THR A 108 -5.33 8.59 25.85
C THR A 108 -5.67 10.03 26.17
N VAL A 109 -6.41 10.22 27.24
CA VAL A 109 -6.86 11.51 27.77
C VAL A 109 -6.11 11.76 29.07
N ASN A 110 -5.33 12.83 29.14
CA ASN A 110 -4.64 13.27 30.32
C ASN A 110 -5.31 14.53 30.90
N SER A 111 -5.50 14.59 32.21
CA SER A 111 -6.19 15.68 32.87
C SER A 111 -5.70 15.89 34.30
N ASN A 112 -6.16 16.96 34.94
CA ASN A 112 -5.95 17.24 36.40
C ASN A 112 -6.95 16.49 37.29
N ALA A 113 -7.74 15.56 36.74
CA ALA A 113 -8.72 14.79 37.50
C ALA A 113 -8.05 13.79 38.48
N GLU A 114 -8.82 13.29 39.44
CA GLU A 114 -8.44 12.18 40.30
C GLU A 114 -8.02 10.95 39.50
N ASN A 115 -8.82 10.61 38.45
CA ASN A 115 -8.49 9.66 37.41
C ASN A 115 -7.75 10.38 36.25
N ALA A 116 -6.51 10.78 36.52
CA ALA A 116 -5.71 11.66 35.65
C ALA A 116 -5.51 11.16 34.24
N VAL A 117 -5.53 9.84 34.04
CA VAL A 117 -5.36 9.20 32.74
C VAL A 117 -6.55 8.30 32.42
N VAL A 118 -7.24 8.56 31.33
CA VAL A 118 -8.36 7.75 30.87
C VAL A 118 -8.05 7.33 29.41
N VAL A 119 -8.36 6.08 29.07
CA VAL A 119 -8.17 5.56 27.72
C VAL A 119 -9.54 5.27 27.11
N LEU A 120 -9.82 5.94 25.98
CA LEU A 120 -10.99 5.69 25.16
C LEU A 120 -10.61 4.78 24.00
N HIS A 121 -11.56 4.02 23.50
CA HIS A 121 -11.34 3.12 22.36
C HIS A 121 -12.32 3.40 21.24
N ILE A 122 -11.81 3.33 20.02
CA ILE A 122 -12.62 3.24 18.81
C ILE A 122 -12.27 1.95 18.07
N GLU A 123 -13.24 1.30 17.50
CA GLU A 123 -13.05 0.08 16.73
C GLU A 123 -14.04 -0.02 15.58
N GLY A 124 -13.76 -0.89 14.64
CA GLY A 124 -14.61 -1.17 13.48
C GLY A 124 -13.90 -2.01 12.46
N THR A 125 -14.58 -2.30 11.36
CA THR A 125 -14.01 -3.02 10.23
C THR A 125 -14.19 -2.20 8.96
N VAL A 126 -13.07 -1.88 8.29
CA VAL A 126 -13.10 -1.26 6.96
C VAL A 126 -13.22 -2.38 5.94
N ALA A 127 -14.35 -2.45 5.26
CA ALA A 127 -14.57 -3.41 4.19
C ALA A 127 -13.67 -3.09 2.99
N LYS A 128 -13.03 -4.13 2.44
CA LYS A 128 -12.20 -3.98 1.25
C LYS A 128 -13.12 -3.69 0.06
N ARG A 129 -12.83 -2.60 -0.65
CA ARG A 129 -13.52 -2.29 -1.89
C ARG A 129 -13.24 -3.37 -2.94
N GLU A 130 -14.27 -3.79 -3.63
CA GLU A 130 -14.05 -4.59 -4.84
C GLU A 130 -13.40 -3.71 -5.91
N GLN A 131 -12.26 -4.20 -6.41
CA GLN A 131 -11.60 -3.53 -7.53
C GLN A 131 -12.49 -3.60 -8.77
N THR A 132 -12.60 -2.50 -9.47
CA THR A 132 -13.24 -2.47 -10.79
C THR A 132 -12.46 -3.35 -11.77
N LEU A 133 -13.11 -3.75 -12.86
CA LEU A 133 -12.46 -4.53 -13.92
C LEU A 133 -11.21 -3.81 -14.47
N ALA A 134 -11.31 -2.48 -14.62
CA ALA A 134 -10.20 -1.65 -15.11
C ALA A 134 -9.01 -1.62 -14.15
N GLU A 135 -9.24 -1.71 -12.84
CA GLU A 135 -8.18 -1.78 -11.84
C GLU A 135 -7.54 -3.16 -11.74
N LYS A 136 -8.33 -4.22 -11.90
CA LYS A 136 -7.82 -5.60 -11.94
C LYS A 136 -7.03 -5.88 -13.22
N TYR A 137 -7.46 -5.31 -14.35
CA TYR A 137 -6.89 -5.49 -15.69
C TYR A 137 -6.62 -4.12 -16.33
N PRO A 138 -5.57 -3.41 -15.89
CA PRO A 138 -5.32 -2.03 -16.31
C PRO A 138 -4.89 -1.89 -17.76
N ARG A 139 -4.38 -2.97 -18.39
CA ARG A 139 -3.89 -2.93 -19.76
C ARG A 139 -5.00 -3.20 -20.77
N LYS A 140 -5.27 -2.23 -21.62
CA LYS A 140 -6.29 -2.32 -22.65
C LYS A 140 -5.67 -2.83 -23.96
N LEU A 141 -6.26 -3.86 -24.52
CA LEU A 141 -5.91 -4.49 -25.80
C LEU A 141 -7.16 -4.48 -26.70
N GLY A 142 -7.47 -3.33 -27.28
CA GLY A 142 -8.74 -3.13 -27.99
C GLY A 142 -9.96 -3.40 -27.09
N PRO A 143 -10.84 -4.36 -27.44
CA PRO A 143 -12.01 -4.76 -26.63
C PRO A 143 -11.63 -5.64 -25.43
N LEU A 144 -10.40 -6.15 -25.38
CA LEU A 144 -9.89 -6.97 -24.29
C LEU A 144 -9.10 -6.15 -23.29
N ARG A 145 -8.95 -6.70 -22.08
CA ARG A 145 -8.06 -6.20 -21.05
C ARG A 145 -7.17 -7.31 -20.52
N ALA A 146 -6.00 -6.93 -20.00
CA ALA A 146 -5.04 -7.82 -19.35
C ALA A 146 -4.42 -7.18 -18.11
N LYS A 147 -3.82 -7.98 -17.24
CA LYS A 147 -3.02 -7.47 -16.11
C LYS A 147 -1.71 -6.88 -16.61
N VAL A 148 -1.07 -7.56 -17.54
CA VAL A 148 0.17 -7.18 -18.21
C VAL A 148 0.03 -7.39 -19.70
N THR A 149 0.93 -6.79 -20.49
CA THR A 149 1.00 -6.98 -21.95
C THR A 149 2.34 -7.56 -22.38
N TYR A 150 3.03 -8.22 -21.46
CA TYR A 150 4.30 -8.89 -21.76
C TYR A 150 4.43 -10.17 -20.96
N LEU A 151 5.16 -11.13 -21.51
CA LEU A 151 5.60 -12.37 -20.89
C LEU A 151 7.13 -12.41 -20.95
N THR A 152 7.76 -12.63 -19.80
CA THR A 152 9.21 -12.74 -19.70
C THR A 152 9.60 -14.15 -19.32
N TYR A 153 10.39 -14.79 -20.20
CA TYR A 153 11.09 -16.03 -19.95
C TYR A 153 12.50 -15.65 -19.49
N ALA A 154 12.74 -15.61 -18.17
CA ALA A 154 13.89 -14.92 -17.60
C ALA A 154 15.22 -15.50 -18.10
N LYS A 155 15.41 -16.81 -17.94
CA LYS A 155 16.55 -17.57 -18.44
C LYS A 155 16.08 -18.91 -18.95
N LEU A 156 16.41 -19.20 -20.18
CA LEU A 156 16.16 -20.49 -20.81
C LEU A 156 17.50 -21.05 -21.31
N ASN A 157 17.76 -22.31 -21.01
CA ASN A 157 18.84 -23.01 -21.71
C ASN A 157 18.44 -23.28 -23.16
N GLN A 158 19.41 -23.47 -24.02
CA GLN A 158 19.19 -23.65 -25.45
C GLN A 158 18.24 -24.81 -25.85
N ASN A 159 17.94 -25.73 -24.94
CA ASN A 159 17.06 -26.86 -25.17
C ASN A 159 15.71 -26.76 -24.44
N ASP A 160 15.52 -25.68 -23.69
CA ASP A 160 14.32 -25.52 -22.86
C ASP A 160 13.09 -25.18 -23.70
N VAL A 161 11.96 -25.72 -23.25
CA VAL A 161 10.63 -25.35 -23.73
C VAL A 161 9.81 -24.95 -22.52
N GLU A 162 9.38 -23.70 -22.46
CA GLU A 162 8.61 -23.16 -21.35
C GLU A 162 7.30 -22.57 -21.82
N THR A 163 6.21 -22.81 -21.10
CA THR A 163 4.87 -22.28 -21.38
C THR A 163 4.44 -21.31 -20.30
N LYS A 164 3.97 -20.13 -20.71
CA LYS A 164 3.35 -19.13 -19.84
C LYS A 164 1.98 -18.72 -20.35
N GLU A 165 1.15 -18.27 -19.42
CA GLU A 165 -0.21 -17.83 -19.72
C GLU A 165 -0.38 -16.35 -19.44
N LEU A 166 -1.13 -15.67 -20.28
CA LEU A 166 -1.54 -14.29 -20.12
C LEU A 166 -3.07 -14.23 -20.09
N GLU A 167 -3.62 -13.94 -18.93
CA GLU A 167 -5.08 -13.84 -18.72
C GLU A 167 -5.63 -12.63 -19.47
N LEU A 168 -6.71 -12.86 -20.22
CA LEU A 168 -7.47 -11.86 -20.95
C LEU A 168 -8.89 -11.81 -20.43
N ILE A 169 -9.47 -10.61 -20.42
CA ILE A 169 -10.89 -10.43 -20.13
C ILE A 169 -11.55 -9.59 -21.21
N ASN A 170 -12.71 -10.05 -21.66
CA ASN A 170 -13.51 -9.30 -22.61
C ASN A 170 -14.36 -8.27 -21.84
N ASP A 171 -14.06 -6.99 -22.02
CA ASP A 171 -14.75 -5.87 -21.34
C ASP A 171 -16.01 -5.39 -22.11
N THR A 172 -16.41 -6.13 -23.16
CA THR A 172 -17.55 -5.76 -24.00
C THR A 172 -18.73 -6.72 -23.86
N ASP A 173 -19.89 -6.30 -24.38
CA ASP A 173 -21.12 -7.09 -24.36
C ASP A 173 -21.25 -8.01 -25.60
N LYS A 174 -20.17 -8.16 -26.39
CA LYS A 174 -20.10 -9.03 -27.57
C LYS A 174 -18.92 -9.98 -27.48
N PRO A 175 -19.01 -11.19 -28.03
CA PRO A 175 -17.86 -12.09 -28.13
C PRO A 175 -16.71 -11.46 -28.92
N VAL A 176 -15.47 -11.80 -28.57
CA VAL A 176 -14.26 -11.34 -29.25
C VAL A 176 -13.44 -12.53 -29.71
N SER A 177 -13.28 -12.68 -31.02
CA SER A 177 -12.35 -13.66 -31.60
C SER A 177 -10.92 -13.14 -31.56
N VAL A 178 -9.97 -14.02 -31.22
CA VAL A 178 -8.55 -13.70 -31.12
C VAL A 178 -7.78 -14.47 -32.16
N ASP A 179 -7.08 -13.76 -33.02
CA ASP A 179 -6.17 -14.27 -34.00
C ASP A 179 -4.91 -13.39 -34.10
N PHE A 180 -4.04 -13.59 -35.05
CA PHE A 180 -2.77 -12.86 -35.17
C PHE A 180 -2.71 -12.11 -36.49
N VAL A 181 -2.21 -10.86 -36.47
CA VAL A 181 -2.06 -10.02 -37.68
C VAL A 181 -0.94 -10.52 -38.56
N ARG A 182 0.10 -11.12 -37.98
CA ARG A 182 1.26 -11.69 -38.67
C ARG A 182 1.54 -13.10 -38.19
N ALA A 183 2.27 -13.88 -38.97
CA ALA A 183 2.81 -15.15 -38.54
C ALA A 183 3.63 -14.97 -37.23
N VAL A 184 3.38 -15.82 -36.27
CA VAL A 184 4.16 -15.90 -35.04
C VAL A 184 5.51 -16.55 -35.38
N PRO A 185 6.65 -16.07 -34.82
CA PRO A 185 7.95 -16.71 -35.02
C PRO A 185 7.93 -18.21 -34.69
N ASN A 186 8.65 -19.02 -35.46
CA ASN A 186 8.60 -20.50 -35.36
C ASN A 186 8.96 -21.06 -33.97
N HIS A 187 9.76 -20.35 -33.20
CA HIS A 187 10.11 -20.70 -31.81
C HIS A 187 9.06 -20.30 -30.77
N LEU A 188 7.97 -19.67 -31.23
CA LEU A 188 6.83 -19.33 -30.37
C LEU A 188 5.57 -20.05 -30.88
N LYS A 189 4.92 -20.77 -29.98
CA LYS A 189 3.56 -21.23 -30.20
C LYS A 189 2.62 -20.41 -29.35
N VAL A 190 1.68 -19.71 -29.98
CA VAL A 190 0.71 -18.84 -29.26
C VAL A 190 -0.70 -19.29 -29.63
N VAL A 191 -1.48 -19.58 -28.60
CA VAL A 191 -2.86 -20.04 -28.75
C VAL A 191 -3.77 -19.24 -27.82
N ALA A 192 -4.91 -18.81 -28.34
CA ALA A 192 -5.96 -18.19 -27.53
C ALA A 192 -6.95 -19.28 -27.05
N GLU A 193 -7.22 -19.31 -25.76
CA GLU A 193 -8.13 -20.28 -25.14
C GLU A 193 -9.19 -19.57 -24.26
N PRO A 194 -10.46 -19.59 -24.63
CA PRO A 194 -10.97 -20.05 -25.95
C PRO A 194 -10.58 -19.08 -27.07
N LYS A 195 -10.57 -19.59 -28.33
CA LYS A 195 -10.31 -18.73 -29.51
C LYS A 195 -11.28 -17.56 -29.63
N THR A 196 -12.50 -17.73 -29.15
CA THR A 196 -13.51 -16.67 -29.04
C THR A 196 -13.88 -16.50 -27.59
N ILE A 197 -13.50 -15.36 -27.02
CA ILE A 197 -13.77 -15.02 -25.62
C ILE A 197 -15.20 -14.47 -25.52
N PRO A 198 -16.10 -15.09 -24.72
CA PRO A 198 -17.49 -14.64 -24.57
C PRO A 198 -17.60 -13.20 -24.09
N ALA A 199 -18.74 -12.57 -24.30
CA ALA A 199 -19.07 -11.27 -23.73
C ALA A 199 -18.88 -11.29 -22.21
N LYS A 200 -18.17 -10.29 -21.64
CA LYS A 200 -17.80 -10.21 -20.22
C LYS A 200 -17.05 -11.43 -19.68
N GLY A 201 -16.61 -12.32 -20.59
CA GLY A 201 -15.96 -13.57 -20.26
C GLY A 201 -14.44 -13.45 -20.12
N LYS A 202 -13.83 -14.54 -19.65
CA LYS A 202 -12.39 -14.70 -19.52
C LYS A 202 -11.84 -15.60 -20.61
N GLY A 203 -10.59 -15.34 -20.96
CA GLY A 203 -9.78 -16.18 -21.80
C GLY A 203 -8.31 -16.02 -21.43
N LYS A 204 -7.44 -16.72 -22.13
CA LYS A 204 -5.99 -16.61 -21.96
C LYS A 204 -5.26 -16.76 -23.28
N LEU A 205 -4.09 -16.19 -23.38
CA LEU A 205 -3.10 -16.57 -24.39
C LEU A 205 -2.14 -17.55 -23.71
N VAL A 206 -2.01 -18.72 -24.29
CA VAL A 206 -1.01 -19.72 -23.91
C VAL A 206 0.17 -19.54 -24.85
N VAL A 207 1.32 -19.19 -24.32
CA VAL A 207 2.52 -18.90 -25.08
C VAL A 207 3.59 -19.90 -24.69
N THR A 208 3.99 -20.74 -25.63
CA THR A 208 5.11 -21.69 -25.47
C THR A 208 6.32 -21.15 -26.21
N TYR A 209 7.42 -21.01 -25.51
CA TYR A 209 8.72 -20.61 -26.04
C TYR A 209 9.60 -21.87 -26.20
N ASP A 210 10.07 -22.12 -27.42
CA ASP A 210 11.03 -23.18 -27.73
C ASP A 210 12.41 -22.56 -27.98
N ALA A 211 13.27 -22.63 -26.97
CA ALA A 211 14.60 -22.04 -27.05
C ALA A 211 15.48 -22.70 -28.12
N LYS A 212 15.31 -24.01 -28.36
CA LYS A 212 16.03 -24.74 -29.36
C LYS A 212 15.74 -24.25 -30.79
N ALA A 213 14.48 -23.90 -31.07
CA ALA A 213 14.08 -23.37 -32.36
C ALA A 213 14.55 -21.93 -32.62
N THR A 214 14.95 -21.21 -31.57
CA THR A 214 15.42 -19.80 -31.66
C THR A 214 16.76 -19.68 -32.39
N LYS A 215 17.68 -20.62 -32.20
CA LYS A 215 19.06 -20.62 -32.76
C LYS A 215 19.86 -19.34 -32.44
N THR A 216 19.53 -18.66 -31.39
CA THR A 216 20.11 -17.37 -30.99
C THR A 216 20.34 -17.37 -29.47
N TYR A 217 21.49 -16.85 -29.02
CA TYR A 217 21.81 -16.68 -27.62
C TYR A 217 21.62 -15.22 -27.17
N GLY A 218 21.55 -15.03 -25.88
CA GLY A 218 21.39 -13.72 -25.25
C GLY A 218 19.94 -13.27 -25.19
N PHE A 219 19.74 -11.98 -25.05
CA PHE A 219 18.43 -11.38 -24.93
C PHE A 219 17.72 -11.30 -26.29
N VAL A 220 16.49 -11.83 -26.32
CA VAL A 220 15.60 -11.76 -27.48
C VAL A 220 14.26 -11.15 -27.08
N SER A 221 13.68 -10.38 -28.00
CA SER A 221 12.41 -9.70 -27.78
C SER A 221 11.54 -9.77 -29.02
N HIS A 222 10.30 -10.19 -28.84
CA HIS A 222 9.31 -10.30 -29.90
C HIS A 222 8.07 -9.52 -29.55
N ARG A 223 7.38 -9.03 -30.57
CA ARG A 223 6.06 -8.41 -30.44
C ARG A 223 5.05 -9.17 -31.29
N ILE A 224 4.01 -9.67 -30.62
CA ILE A 224 2.92 -10.42 -31.22
C ILE A 224 1.72 -9.50 -31.34
N TYR A 225 1.23 -9.27 -32.54
CA TYR A 225 0.10 -8.40 -32.81
C TYR A 225 -1.17 -9.22 -32.89
N LEU A 226 -2.14 -8.88 -32.06
CA LEU A 226 -3.42 -9.58 -32.02
C LEU A 226 -4.39 -9.01 -33.04
N SER A 227 -5.02 -9.88 -33.79
CA SER A 227 -6.16 -9.58 -34.68
C SER A 227 -7.44 -9.89 -33.90
N LEU A 228 -8.11 -8.86 -33.42
CA LEU A 228 -9.33 -8.99 -32.65
C LEU A 228 -10.53 -8.73 -33.53
N ASN A 229 -11.44 -9.73 -33.64
CA ASN A 229 -12.58 -9.70 -34.55
C ASN A 229 -12.14 -9.42 -36.01
N ALA A 230 -11.10 -10.08 -36.45
CA ALA A 230 -10.49 -9.94 -37.77
C ALA A 230 -9.94 -8.52 -38.09
N SER A 231 -9.76 -7.66 -37.10
CA SER A 231 -9.08 -6.35 -37.25
C SER A 231 -7.61 -6.57 -37.61
N LYS A 232 -7.13 -5.84 -38.61
CA LYS A 232 -5.73 -5.86 -39.03
C LYS A 232 -4.94 -4.68 -38.49
N ASP A 233 -5.41 -4.04 -37.39
CA ASP A 233 -4.66 -2.97 -36.75
C ASP A 233 -3.52 -3.53 -35.89
N TYR A 234 -2.50 -2.70 -35.69
CA TYR A 234 -1.32 -3.05 -34.89
C TYR A 234 -1.38 -2.47 -33.47
N LYS A 235 -2.57 -2.04 -33.01
CA LYS A 235 -2.74 -1.35 -31.72
C LYS A 235 -2.73 -2.33 -30.55
N SER A 236 -3.20 -3.56 -30.77
CA SER A 236 -3.26 -4.59 -29.76
C SER A 236 -2.08 -5.55 -29.89
N SER A 237 -1.13 -5.50 -28.97
CA SER A 237 0.04 -6.37 -29.04
C SER A 237 0.52 -6.80 -27.66
N ILE A 238 1.17 -7.95 -27.59
CA ILE A 238 1.90 -8.43 -26.42
C ILE A 238 3.39 -8.54 -26.74
N GLY A 239 4.23 -8.25 -25.73
CA GLY A 239 5.68 -8.49 -25.78
C GLY A 239 6.02 -9.87 -25.24
N VAL A 240 6.96 -10.55 -25.88
CA VAL A 240 7.55 -11.81 -25.39
C VAL A 240 9.05 -11.63 -25.35
N THR A 241 9.65 -11.79 -24.19
CA THR A 241 11.11 -11.64 -24.01
C THR A 241 11.69 -12.89 -23.39
N ALA A 242 12.90 -13.25 -23.78
CA ALA A 242 13.66 -14.34 -23.19
C ALA A 242 15.16 -13.98 -23.15
N THR A 243 15.89 -14.59 -22.23
CA THR A 243 17.36 -14.64 -22.30
C THR A 243 17.74 -16.10 -22.49
N ILE A 244 18.34 -16.40 -23.65
CA ILE A 244 18.76 -17.77 -23.99
C ILE A 244 20.23 -17.93 -23.60
N GLU A 245 20.50 -18.89 -22.74
CA GLU A 245 21.86 -19.23 -22.30
C GLU A 245 22.28 -20.55 -22.94
N GLU A 246 23.56 -20.63 -23.29
CA GLU A 246 24.15 -21.89 -23.74
C GLU A 246 24.31 -22.82 -22.55
N ASP A 247 24.00 -24.09 -22.75
CA ASP A 247 24.11 -25.11 -21.70
C ASP A 247 25.50 -25.77 -21.74
N PHE A 248 26.31 -25.39 -20.79
CA PHE A 248 27.65 -25.96 -20.59
C PHE A 248 27.68 -27.13 -19.58
N SER A 249 26.55 -27.56 -19.05
CA SER A 249 26.48 -28.61 -18.01
C SER A 249 26.97 -29.99 -18.52
N HIS A 250 27.01 -30.17 -19.81
CA HIS A 250 27.47 -31.41 -20.47
C HIS A 250 28.98 -31.46 -20.67
N LEU A 251 29.74 -30.36 -20.42
CA LEU A 251 31.18 -30.33 -20.58
C LEU A 251 31.88 -31.12 -19.48
N THR A 252 32.88 -31.90 -19.88
CA THR A 252 33.76 -32.59 -18.94
C THR A 252 34.69 -31.62 -18.22
N ALA A 253 35.28 -32.04 -17.09
CA ALA A 253 36.28 -31.24 -16.38
C ALA A 253 37.48 -30.87 -17.26
N GLU A 254 37.90 -31.77 -18.15
CA GLU A 254 38.99 -31.54 -19.12
C GLU A 254 38.60 -30.48 -20.17
N GLN A 255 37.35 -30.54 -20.70
CA GLN A 255 36.84 -29.54 -21.63
C GLN A 255 36.71 -28.18 -20.99
N ILE A 256 36.29 -28.12 -19.71
CA ILE A 256 36.22 -26.86 -18.93
C ILE A 256 37.61 -26.30 -18.69
N ALA A 257 38.61 -27.16 -18.35
CA ALA A 257 39.96 -26.73 -18.12
C ALA A 257 40.64 -26.18 -19.39
N ASN A 258 40.24 -26.69 -20.58
CA ASN A 258 40.76 -26.26 -21.88
C ASN A 258 39.85 -25.22 -22.55
N ALA A 259 38.86 -24.71 -21.85
CA ALA A 259 37.94 -23.70 -22.40
C ALA A 259 38.67 -22.37 -22.61
N ALA A 260 38.21 -21.62 -23.61
CA ALA A 260 38.75 -20.29 -23.88
C ALA A 260 38.60 -19.36 -22.67
N VAL A 261 39.67 -18.67 -22.33
CA VAL A 261 39.73 -17.71 -21.22
C VAL A 261 39.81 -16.30 -21.79
N VAL A 262 38.77 -15.50 -21.53
CA VAL A 262 38.77 -14.08 -21.93
C VAL A 262 39.54 -13.26 -20.91
N SER A 263 40.58 -12.57 -21.37
CA SER A 263 41.38 -11.63 -20.60
C SER A 263 41.13 -10.21 -21.11
N PHE A 264 40.88 -9.28 -20.21
CA PHE A 264 40.74 -7.86 -20.52
C PHE A 264 42.06 -7.15 -20.19
N GLY A 265 42.56 -6.32 -21.09
CA GLY A 265 43.69 -5.43 -20.84
C GLY A 265 43.40 -4.43 -19.73
N GLU A 266 42.21 -3.86 -19.77
CA GLU A 266 41.63 -3.03 -18.71
C GLU A 266 40.13 -3.29 -18.63
N LYS A 267 39.56 -3.07 -17.43
CA LYS A 267 38.12 -3.33 -17.18
C LYS A 267 37.31 -2.06 -17.00
N SER A 268 37.97 -0.92 -16.89
CA SER A 268 37.30 0.38 -16.74
C SER A 268 38.22 1.45 -17.34
N HIS A 269 37.60 2.48 -17.88
CA HIS A 269 38.23 3.67 -18.40
C HIS A 269 37.52 4.90 -17.90
N ASP A 270 38.28 5.87 -17.36
CA ASP A 270 37.74 7.16 -16.93
C ASP A 270 38.03 8.18 -18.02
N PHE A 271 36.97 8.71 -18.63
CA PHE A 271 37.10 9.78 -19.62
C PHE A 271 37.47 11.15 -19.02
N GLY A 272 37.57 11.26 -17.69
CA GLY A 272 37.80 12.50 -16.99
C GLY A 272 36.69 13.52 -17.17
N THR A 273 37.04 14.80 -16.99
CA THR A 273 36.07 15.89 -17.20
C THR A 273 35.79 16.09 -18.69
N MET A 274 34.50 16.12 -19.06
CA MET A 274 34.01 16.38 -20.40
C MET A 274 33.08 17.59 -20.41
N LYS A 275 33.11 18.37 -21.49
CA LYS A 275 32.17 19.44 -21.77
C LYS A 275 30.98 18.87 -22.55
N GLN A 276 29.82 19.50 -22.41
CA GLN A 276 28.65 19.12 -23.21
C GLN A 276 28.94 19.24 -24.72
N GLY A 277 28.78 18.12 -25.44
CA GLY A 277 29.07 18.03 -26.88
C GLY A 277 30.41 17.39 -27.23
N ASP A 278 31.30 17.17 -26.26
CA ASP A 278 32.54 16.44 -26.48
C ASP A 278 32.24 14.97 -26.82
N LYS A 279 33.03 14.44 -27.77
CA LYS A 279 33.02 13.00 -28.08
C LYS A 279 34.41 12.45 -27.76
N LYS A 280 34.47 11.40 -26.95
CA LYS A 280 35.68 10.66 -26.66
C LYS A 280 35.41 9.17 -26.91
N GLU A 281 36.36 8.49 -27.50
CA GLU A 281 36.29 7.06 -27.77
C GLU A 281 37.40 6.35 -27.01
N HIS A 282 37.10 5.15 -26.53
CA HIS A 282 38.06 4.28 -25.89
C HIS A 282 37.80 2.85 -26.35
N THR A 283 38.90 2.12 -26.61
CA THR A 283 38.81 0.74 -27.09
C THR A 283 39.32 -0.22 -26.01
N PHE A 284 38.43 -1.08 -25.54
CA PHE A 284 38.80 -2.18 -24.65
C PHE A 284 39.31 -3.37 -25.49
N THR A 285 40.53 -3.82 -25.19
CA THR A 285 41.13 -4.96 -25.87
C THR A 285 40.80 -6.25 -25.11
N LEU A 286 40.24 -7.21 -25.84
CA LEU A 286 39.97 -8.58 -25.39
C LEU A 286 41.01 -9.51 -25.98
N THR A 287 41.56 -10.41 -25.16
CA THR A 287 42.45 -11.46 -25.61
C THR A 287 41.88 -12.81 -25.20
N ASN A 288 41.79 -13.74 -26.16
CA ASN A 288 41.48 -15.14 -25.88
C ASN A 288 42.81 -15.85 -25.58
N LYS A 289 42.92 -16.45 -24.40
CA LYS A 289 44.10 -17.22 -23.94
C LYS A 289 43.81 -18.69 -23.94
#